data_3f6822a55da753941ba7876e52422e45
#
_entry.id   3f6822a55da753941ba7876e52422e45
#
_cell.length_a   1.000
_cell.length_b   1.000
_cell.length_c   1.000
_cell.angle_alpha   90.00
_cell.angle_beta   90.00
_cell.angle_gamma   90.00
#
_symmetry.space_group_name_H-M   'P 1'
#
loop_
_entity.id
_entity.type
_entity.pdbx_description
1 polymer ?
#
loop_
_entity_poly.entity_id
_entity_poly.type
_entity_poly.pdbx_seq_one_letter_code
_entity_poly.pdbx_strand_id
1 'polypeptide(L)'
;GQPDGLYFPGFTAEDASGDIGDSTITETAGIGGFAMATAPAIVTFVSGTPQDAINATLEMYEITVAEHEHFTIPPLDFRGTPTGVDIRKVVELGITPRINTGIAHKDAGVGQVGAGLVRPPMNVFEEALIACAEQYELA
;
A
#
# COMPACT_ATOMS: atom_id res chain seq x y z
N GLY A 1 -3.77 -5.14 11.53
CA GLY A 1 -5.03 -5.41 10.81
C GLY A 1 -4.92 -6.60 9.87
N GLN A 2 -6.03 -7.03 9.28
CA GLN A 2 -5.99 -8.06 8.23
C GLN A 2 -5.79 -7.38 6.87
N PRO A 3 -4.73 -7.71 6.12
CA PRO A 3 -4.49 -7.13 4.81
C PRO A 3 -5.44 -7.74 3.76
N ASP A 4 -5.91 -6.91 2.84
CA ASP A 4 -6.59 -7.37 1.63
C ASP A 4 -5.54 -7.58 0.54
N GLY A 5 -5.42 -8.80 0.02
CA GLY A 5 -4.38 -9.18 -0.93
C GLY A 5 -4.60 -10.55 -1.57
N LEU A 6 -3.63 -10.97 -2.36
CA LEU A 6 -3.68 -12.24 -3.10
C LEU A 6 -2.99 -13.37 -2.32
N TYR A 7 -3.63 -14.53 -2.30
CA TYR A 7 -3.14 -15.74 -1.64
C TYR A 7 -2.60 -16.74 -2.66
N PHE A 8 -1.61 -17.50 -2.24
CA PHE A 8 -1.08 -18.60 -3.02
C PHE A 8 -2.09 -19.76 -3.08
N PRO A 9 -2.04 -20.62 -4.11
CA PRO A 9 -2.96 -21.75 -4.22
C PRO A 9 -2.96 -22.60 -2.95
N GLY A 10 -4.16 -22.87 -2.42
CA GLY A 10 -4.37 -23.66 -1.21
C GLY A 10 -4.44 -22.85 0.09
N PHE A 11 -4.24 -21.52 0.03
CA PHE A 11 -4.37 -20.62 1.18
C PHE A 11 -5.48 -19.59 0.98
N THR A 12 -6.01 -19.09 2.08
CA THR A 12 -7.08 -18.10 2.15
C THR A 12 -6.78 -17.04 3.20
N ALA A 13 -7.64 -16.04 3.33
CA ALA A 13 -7.54 -15.03 4.39
C ALA A 13 -7.60 -15.65 5.82
N GLU A 14 -8.22 -16.81 5.97
CA GLU A 14 -8.28 -17.53 7.26
C GLU A 14 -6.91 -18.07 7.70
N ASP A 15 -5.99 -18.26 6.76
CA ASP A 15 -4.63 -18.74 7.03
C ASP A 15 -3.65 -17.61 7.33
N ALA A 16 -4.04 -16.36 7.04
CA ALA A 16 -3.19 -15.20 7.18
C ALA A 16 -3.01 -14.77 8.64
N SER A 17 -1.80 -14.36 8.98
CA SER A 17 -1.53 -13.57 10.18
C SER A 17 -1.99 -12.12 9.97
N GLY A 18 -2.37 -11.46 11.05
CA GLY A 18 -2.55 -10.01 11.04
C GLY A 18 -1.22 -9.30 10.77
N ASP A 19 -1.28 -8.18 10.04
CA ASP A 19 -0.13 -7.33 9.74
C ASP A 19 -0.05 -6.17 10.74
N ILE A 20 1.17 -5.79 11.15
CA ILE A 20 1.42 -4.66 12.04
C ILE A 20 1.52 -3.32 11.29
N GLY A 21 1.63 -3.34 9.97
CA GLY A 21 1.62 -2.14 9.12
C GLY A 21 3.00 -1.49 8.91
N ASP A 22 4.09 -2.16 9.23
CA ASP A 22 5.47 -1.66 9.07
C ASP A 22 5.80 -1.35 7.60
N SER A 23 5.39 -2.22 6.65
CA SER A 23 5.53 -1.97 5.22
C SER A 23 4.76 -0.72 4.78
N THR A 24 3.57 -0.47 5.32
CA THR A 24 2.78 0.74 5.00
C THR A 24 3.55 2.00 5.37
N ILE A 25 4.15 2.03 6.56
CA ILE A 25 4.95 3.18 7.03
C ILE A 25 6.20 3.35 6.17
N THR A 26 6.92 2.26 5.89
CA THR A 26 8.16 2.30 5.10
C THR A 26 7.91 2.76 3.67
N GLU A 27 6.88 2.22 3.02
CA GLU A 27 6.62 2.49 1.60
C GLU A 27 6.06 3.90 1.35
N THR A 28 5.52 4.58 2.36
CA THR A 28 5.10 6.00 2.27
C THR A 28 6.26 6.95 1.94
N ALA A 29 7.51 6.47 2.03
CA ALA A 29 8.69 7.19 1.54
C ALA A 29 8.79 7.26 0.00
N GLY A 30 7.87 6.65 -0.73
CA GLY A 30 7.86 6.64 -2.20
C GLY A 30 8.52 5.40 -2.82
N ILE A 31 8.43 4.26 -2.16
CA ILE A 31 8.95 2.96 -2.61
C ILE A 31 7.84 1.90 -2.64
N GLY A 32 8.15 0.69 -3.07
CA GLY A 32 7.23 -0.45 -3.05
C GLY A 32 5.95 -0.18 -3.85
N GLY A 33 4.78 -0.29 -3.22
CA GLY A 33 3.47 -0.06 -3.84
C GLY A 33 3.29 1.35 -4.41
N PHE A 34 3.99 2.35 -3.87
CA PHE A 34 3.98 3.73 -4.37
C PHE A 34 4.81 3.90 -5.65
N ALA A 35 5.75 3.01 -5.93
CA ALA A 35 6.66 3.07 -7.06
C ALA A 35 6.46 1.93 -8.08
N MET A 36 5.30 1.29 -8.11
CA MET A 36 5.02 0.11 -8.95
C MET A 36 5.27 0.34 -10.44
N ALA A 37 5.07 1.55 -10.94
CA ALA A 37 5.37 1.91 -12.32
C ALA A 37 6.85 1.68 -12.71
N THR A 38 7.77 1.59 -11.74
CA THR A 38 9.19 1.26 -11.97
C THR A 38 9.46 -0.24 -11.95
N ALA A 39 8.50 -1.07 -11.52
CA ALA A 39 8.67 -2.52 -11.37
C ALA A 39 7.45 -3.30 -11.91
N PRO A 40 7.09 -3.15 -13.19
CA PRO A 40 5.88 -3.76 -13.75
C PRO A 40 5.89 -5.30 -13.67
N ALA A 41 7.07 -5.93 -13.61
CA ALA A 41 7.20 -7.37 -13.46
C ALA A 41 6.58 -7.91 -12.15
N ILE A 42 6.56 -7.10 -11.08
CA ILE A 42 5.92 -7.51 -9.81
C ILE A 42 4.41 -7.64 -10.00
N VAL A 43 3.79 -6.71 -10.72
CA VAL A 43 2.34 -6.76 -10.97
C VAL A 43 1.98 -7.89 -11.92
N THR A 44 2.82 -8.19 -12.92
CA THR A 44 2.60 -9.34 -13.81
C THR A 44 2.72 -10.68 -13.11
N PHE A 45 3.53 -10.77 -12.05
CA PHE A 45 3.64 -11.98 -11.22
C PHE A 45 2.30 -12.34 -10.54
N VAL A 46 1.47 -11.36 -10.23
CA VAL A 46 0.12 -11.54 -9.64
C VAL A 46 -1.01 -11.34 -10.67
N SER A 47 -0.75 -11.70 -11.93
CA SER A 47 -1.71 -11.68 -13.05
C SER A 47 -2.18 -10.28 -13.49
N GLY A 48 -1.44 -9.23 -13.14
CA GLY A 48 -1.66 -7.87 -13.63
C GLY A 48 -0.88 -7.56 -14.91
N THR A 49 -1.12 -6.40 -15.49
CA THR A 49 -0.45 -5.86 -16.68
C THR A 49 0.55 -4.75 -16.32
N PRO A 50 1.48 -4.38 -17.21
CA PRO A 50 2.31 -3.19 -17.00
C PRO A 50 1.50 -1.90 -16.78
N GLN A 51 0.32 -1.79 -17.40
CA GLN A 51 -0.57 -0.64 -17.18
C GLN A 51 -1.15 -0.62 -15.75
N ASP A 52 -1.40 -1.79 -15.16
CA ASP A 52 -1.85 -1.86 -13.76
C ASP A 52 -0.79 -1.36 -12.80
N ALA A 53 0.50 -1.57 -13.10
CA ALA A 53 1.61 -1.02 -12.33
C ALA A 53 1.63 0.52 -12.39
N ILE A 54 1.42 1.09 -13.58
CA ILE A 54 1.30 2.54 -13.77
C ILE A 54 0.09 3.07 -13.00
N ASN A 55 -1.07 2.45 -13.16
CA ASN A 55 -2.30 2.86 -12.49
C ASN A 55 -2.18 2.78 -10.96
N ALA A 56 -1.50 1.74 -10.43
CA ALA A 56 -1.23 1.63 -9.00
C ALA A 56 -0.43 2.82 -8.46
N THR A 57 0.61 3.25 -9.17
CA THR A 57 1.38 4.44 -8.78
C THR A 57 0.56 5.73 -8.93
N LEU A 58 -0.20 5.88 -10.02
CA LEU A 58 -1.03 7.08 -10.22
C LEU A 58 -2.08 7.24 -9.13
N GLU A 59 -2.69 6.15 -8.67
CA GLU A 59 -3.62 6.17 -7.54
C GLU A 59 -2.97 6.68 -6.24
N MET A 60 -1.70 6.37 -6.01
CA MET A 60 -0.99 6.81 -4.80
C MET A 60 -0.74 8.32 -4.78
N TYR A 61 -0.65 8.99 -5.93
CA TYR A 61 -0.57 10.46 -5.95
C TYR A 61 -1.83 11.13 -5.40
N GLU A 62 -2.99 10.48 -5.50
CA GLU A 62 -4.25 11.04 -4.99
C GLU A 62 -4.24 11.19 -3.46
N ILE A 63 -3.56 10.29 -2.75
CA ILE A 63 -3.55 10.21 -1.29
C ILE A 63 -2.24 10.71 -0.63
N THR A 64 -1.30 11.20 -1.42
CA THR A 64 0.01 11.68 -0.91
C THR A 64 0.09 13.21 -0.91
N VAL A 65 1.07 13.73 -0.16
CA VAL A 65 1.28 15.18 0.01
C VAL A 65 2.42 15.74 -0.82
N ALA A 66 3.33 14.88 -1.32
CA ALA A 66 4.54 15.30 -2.03
C ALA A 66 4.99 14.26 -3.06
N GLU A 67 5.99 14.66 -3.85
CA GLU A 67 6.75 13.81 -4.73
C GLU A 67 8.20 13.74 -4.24
N HIS A 68 8.80 12.56 -4.34
CA HIS A 68 10.18 12.35 -3.89
C HIS A 68 11.17 13.05 -4.82
N GLU A 69 12.14 13.75 -4.25
CA GLU A 69 13.11 14.56 -5.04
C GLU A 69 14.10 13.69 -5.83
N HIS A 70 14.42 12.48 -5.34
CA HIS A 70 15.47 11.64 -5.92
C HIS A 70 14.95 10.34 -6.55
N PHE A 71 13.83 9.81 -6.07
CA PHE A 71 13.22 8.62 -6.64
C PHE A 71 12.25 9.03 -7.74
N THR A 72 12.64 8.80 -8.98
CA THR A 72 11.85 9.20 -10.14
C THR A 72 11.36 8.02 -10.94
N ILE A 73 10.28 8.22 -11.68
CA ILE A 73 9.55 7.18 -12.43
C ILE A 73 9.73 7.44 -13.93
N PRO A 74 10.69 6.75 -14.61
CA PRO A 74 10.94 6.96 -16.03
C PRO A 74 9.69 6.87 -16.92
N PRO A 75 8.77 5.88 -16.75
CA PRO A 75 7.54 5.81 -17.53
C PRO A 75 6.56 6.97 -17.32
N LEU A 76 6.75 7.81 -16.29
CA LEU A 76 5.96 9.00 -15.99
C LEU A 76 6.80 10.28 -16.17
N ASP A 77 7.58 10.35 -17.24
CA ASP A 77 8.44 11.50 -17.56
C ASP A 77 9.37 11.91 -16.42
N PHE A 78 9.93 10.92 -15.71
CA PHE A 78 10.79 11.11 -14.53
C PHE A 78 10.13 11.89 -13.39
N ARG A 79 8.81 11.87 -13.31
CA ARG A 79 8.08 12.39 -12.15
C ARG A 79 8.57 11.73 -10.87
N GLY A 80 8.67 12.47 -9.76
CA GLY A 80 9.03 11.92 -8.45
C GLY A 80 7.99 10.92 -7.95
N THR A 81 8.41 9.87 -7.24
CA THR A 81 7.46 8.92 -6.65
C THR A 81 6.55 9.61 -5.64
N PRO A 82 5.24 9.25 -5.58
CA PRO A 82 4.33 9.79 -4.57
C PRO A 82 4.81 9.44 -3.17
N THR A 83 4.84 10.42 -2.25
CA THR A 83 5.38 10.25 -0.90
C THR A 83 4.57 11.00 0.16
N GLY A 84 4.53 10.45 1.37
CA GLY A 84 3.82 11.02 2.51
C GLY A 84 2.30 10.84 2.41
N VAL A 85 1.74 9.82 3.06
CA VAL A 85 0.27 9.58 3.08
C VAL A 85 -0.43 10.65 3.90
N ASP A 86 -1.46 11.27 3.31
CA ASP A 86 -2.40 12.16 4.00
C ASP A 86 -3.65 11.36 4.40
N ILE A 87 -3.81 11.09 5.69
CA ILE A 87 -4.94 10.30 6.20
C ILE A 87 -6.31 10.96 5.89
N ARG A 88 -6.35 12.28 5.73
CA ARG A 88 -7.57 13.00 5.35
C ARG A 88 -8.01 12.64 3.95
N LYS A 89 -7.05 12.62 2.99
CA LYS A 89 -7.29 12.22 1.61
C LYS A 89 -7.67 10.74 1.51
N VAL A 90 -7.02 9.87 2.31
CA VAL A 90 -7.36 8.44 2.37
C VAL A 90 -8.83 8.26 2.74
N VAL A 91 -9.28 8.89 3.82
CA VAL A 91 -10.68 8.76 4.30
C VAL A 91 -11.65 9.45 3.35
N GLU A 92 -11.34 10.66 2.87
CA GLU A 92 -12.21 11.44 1.98
C GLU A 92 -12.45 10.73 0.64
N LEU A 93 -11.38 10.15 0.04
CA LEU A 93 -11.44 9.51 -1.27
C LEU A 93 -11.81 8.02 -1.20
N GLY A 94 -11.77 7.42 -0.01
CA GLY A 94 -11.96 5.98 0.15
C GLY A 94 -10.84 5.14 -0.47
N ILE A 95 -9.63 5.70 -0.61
CA ILE A 95 -8.48 5.05 -1.23
C ILE A 95 -7.46 4.74 -0.14
N THR A 96 -7.21 3.45 0.13
CA THR A 96 -6.13 3.04 1.02
C THR A 96 -4.82 2.84 0.25
N PRO A 97 -3.66 3.01 0.91
CA PRO A 97 -2.36 2.77 0.28
C PRO A 97 -2.25 1.38 -0.35
N ARG A 98 -1.56 1.28 -1.47
CA ARG A 98 -1.10 0.00 -2.02
C ARG A 98 0.29 -0.31 -1.49
N ILE A 99 0.44 -1.48 -0.90
CA ILE A 99 1.67 -1.92 -0.25
C ILE A 99 2.18 -3.17 -0.93
N ASN A 100 3.42 -3.18 -1.36
CA ASN A 100 4.06 -4.37 -1.95
C ASN A 100 4.73 -5.18 -0.85
N THR A 101 4.04 -6.18 -0.34
CA THR A 101 4.51 -7.00 0.78
C THR A 101 4.09 -8.46 0.64
N GLY A 102 4.60 -9.31 1.54
CA GLY A 102 4.17 -10.69 1.71
C GLY A 102 3.13 -10.81 2.82
N ILE A 103 2.29 -11.83 2.72
CA ILE A 103 1.32 -12.21 3.76
C ILE A 103 1.86 -13.45 4.47
N ALA A 104 2.10 -13.35 5.77
CA ALA A 104 2.57 -14.49 6.57
C ALA A 104 1.41 -15.39 6.99
N HIS A 105 1.69 -16.69 7.18
CA HIS A 105 0.74 -17.61 7.81
C HIS A 105 0.58 -17.30 9.30
N LYS A 106 -0.63 -17.50 9.83
CA LYS A 106 -0.93 -17.32 11.26
C LYS A 106 -0.14 -18.27 12.18
N ASP A 107 0.20 -19.47 11.71
CA ASP A 107 0.96 -20.44 12.45
C ASP A 107 2.45 -20.32 12.15
N ALA A 108 3.28 -20.29 13.20
CA ALA A 108 4.72 -20.18 13.09
C ALA A 108 5.32 -21.36 12.31
N GLY A 109 6.30 -21.08 11.45
CA GLY A 109 7.04 -22.08 10.70
C GLY A 109 6.43 -22.49 9.36
N VAL A 110 5.22 -22.05 9.02
CA VAL A 110 4.60 -22.29 7.69
C VAL A 110 5.18 -21.37 6.64
N GLY A 111 5.39 -20.09 6.97
CA GLY A 111 5.99 -19.11 6.08
C GLY A 111 4.98 -18.21 5.40
N GLN A 112 5.28 -17.83 4.15
CA GLN A 112 4.48 -16.89 3.39
C GLN A 112 3.33 -17.59 2.68
N VAL A 113 2.13 -17.03 2.77
CA VAL A 113 0.90 -17.58 2.18
C VAL A 113 0.26 -16.68 1.11
N GLY A 114 0.82 -15.49 0.91
CA GLY A 114 0.40 -14.56 -0.11
C GLY A 114 1.44 -13.49 -0.36
N ALA A 115 1.33 -12.75 -1.44
CA ALA A 115 2.25 -11.67 -1.80
C ALA A 115 1.67 -10.73 -2.85
N GLY A 116 2.33 -9.59 -3.03
CA GLY A 116 2.04 -8.61 -4.05
C GLY A 116 1.48 -7.33 -3.47
N LEU A 117 0.61 -6.68 -4.23
CA LEU A 117 -0.04 -5.46 -3.76
C LEU A 117 -1.18 -5.82 -2.80
N VAL A 118 -1.01 -5.44 -1.54
CA VAL A 118 -2.03 -5.54 -0.50
C VAL A 118 -2.54 -4.16 -0.12
N ARG A 119 -3.71 -4.12 0.52
CA ARG A 119 -4.29 -2.89 1.08
C ARG A 119 -4.53 -3.06 2.58
N PRO A 120 -4.11 -2.09 3.41
CA PRO A 120 -4.53 -2.02 4.80
C PRO A 120 -6.03 -1.68 4.88
N PRO A 121 -6.73 -2.14 5.93
CA PRO A 121 -8.15 -1.87 6.10
C PRO A 121 -8.42 -0.37 6.37
N MET A 122 -9.54 0.15 5.88
CA MET A 122 -9.90 1.58 5.96
C MET A 122 -10.04 2.07 7.40
N ASN A 123 -10.57 1.25 8.30
CA ASN A 123 -10.83 1.66 9.69
C ASN A 123 -9.59 2.16 10.42
N VAL A 124 -8.38 1.68 10.08
CA VAL A 124 -7.14 2.17 10.74
C VAL A 124 -6.85 3.63 10.41
N PHE A 125 -7.25 4.10 9.22
CA PHE A 125 -7.11 5.50 8.81
C PHE A 125 -8.21 6.37 9.38
N GLU A 126 -9.44 5.87 9.48
CA GLU A 126 -10.57 6.55 10.12
C GLU A 126 -10.28 6.79 11.60
N GLU A 127 -9.84 5.75 12.33
CA GLU A 127 -9.44 5.84 13.73
C GLU A 127 -8.27 6.81 13.94
N ALA A 128 -7.27 6.76 13.05
CA ALA A 128 -6.14 7.70 13.09
C ALA A 128 -6.57 9.15 12.85
N LEU A 129 -7.52 9.37 11.95
CA LEU A 129 -8.06 10.71 11.67
C LEU A 129 -8.82 11.27 12.88
N ILE A 130 -9.65 10.45 13.53
CA ILE A 130 -10.37 10.82 14.76
C ILE A 130 -9.38 11.18 15.87
N ALA A 131 -8.39 10.30 16.13
CA ALA A 131 -7.38 10.55 17.15
C ALA A 131 -6.56 11.82 16.85
N CYS A 132 -6.25 12.09 15.58
CA CYS A 132 -5.58 13.32 15.19
C CYS A 132 -6.44 14.56 15.46
N ALA A 133 -7.74 14.52 15.13
CA ALA A 133 -8.67 15.62 15.38
C ALA A 133 -8.78 15.91 16.89
N GLU A 134 -8.92 14.88 17.71
CA GLU A 134 -8.98 15.00 19.18
C GLU A 134 -7.68 15.59 19.76
N GLN A 135 -6.50 15.11 19.30
CA GLN A 135 -5.20 15.58 19.76
C GLN A 135 -4.96 17.06 19.49
N TYR A 136 -5.45 17.55 18.35
CA TYR A 136 -5.26 18.95 17.92
C TYR A 136 -6.49 19.84 18.16
N GLU A 137 -7.51 19.35 18.86
CA GLU A 137 -8.73 20.09 19.17
C GLU A 137 -9.42 20.66 17.90
N LEU A 138 -9.43 19.86 16.80
CA LEU A 138 -9.98 20.24 15.51
C LEU A 138 -11.45 19.83 15.32
N ALA A 139 -12.07 19.25 16.34
CA ALA A 139 -13.46 18.79 16.31
C ALA A 139 -14.44 19.84 16.81
#